data_8428474543acded471619b6b67b65308
#
_entry.id   8428474543acded471619b6b67b65308
#
_cell.length_a   1.000
_cell.length_b   1.000
_cell.length_c   1.000
_cell.angle_alpha   90.00
_cell.angle_beta   90.00
_cell.angle_gamma   90.00
#
_symmetry.space_group_name_H-M   'P 1'
#
loop_
_entity.id
_entity.type
_entity.pdbx_description
1 polymer ?
#
loop_
_entity_poly.entity_id
_entity_poly.type
_entity_poly.pdbx_seq_one_letter_code
_entity_poly.pdbx_strand_id
1 'polypeptide(L)'
;MIRFDSPNERSRNGNLLLIGARAPVPGACKTRLGAAIGMATAAALYRAFLVDLAARFTADPAWATRNYDVAWAYTPDVDFAAVLRGCGCAAPLSPVGFVLQEGEGWGARQANLLRWGDVHGYARTVLVASDAPHLSRDDVGQAFAALERRDVVIARSLDGGYSLVGMRGYHDILSGVPMSTSSAADALVARATSLGLRVGETAAIFDIDEVADLDLLIGTLEPDGAAAPATWAALHSLGLLPETAVRRTAG
;
A
#
# COMPACT_ATOMS: atom_id res chain seq x y z
N MET A 1 -4.39 -12.48 15.44
CA MET A 1 -5.70 -12.20 16.08
C MET A 1 -6.00 -10.73 15.87
N ILE A 2 -6.99 -10.41 15.04
CA ILE A 2 -7.36 -9.03 14.72
C ILE A 2 -8.00 -8.44 15.96
N ARG A 3 -7.49 -7.29 16.38
CA ARG A 3 -8.20 -6.44 17.33
C ARG A 3 -8.92 -5.36 16.54
N PHE A 4 -10.13 -5.65 16.10
CA PHE A 4 -11.13 -4.60 16.10
C PHE A 4 -11.49 -4.37 17.56
N ASP A 5 -11.37 -3.16 18.07
CA ASP A 5 -11.83 -2.83 19.40
C ASP A 5 -13.37 -2.81 19.45
N SER A 6 -14.00 -3.87 18.97
CA SER A 6 -15.37 -4.34 19.27
C SER A 6 -15.74 -5.50 18.35
N PRO A 7 -16.08 -6.69 18.86
CA PRO A 7 -16.47 -7.85 18.06
C PRO A 7 -17.89 -7.78 17.47
N ASN A 8 -18.57 -6.64 17.50
CA ASN A 8 -19.98 -6.52 17.14
C ASN A 8 -20.35 -5.44 16.10
N GLU A 9 -19.40 -4.66 15.58
CA GLU A 9 -19.70 -3.82 14.43
C GLU A 9 -19.41 -4.60 13.15
N ARG A 10 -20.45 -5.18 12.55
CA ARG A 10 -20.43 -5.63 11.15
C ARG A 10 -19.94 -4.47 10.31
N SER A 11 -18.95 -4.74 9.43
CA SER A 11 -18.49 -3.79 8.43
C SER A 11 -19.66 -2.96 7.88
N ARG A 12 -19.58 -1.64 8.03
CA ARG A 12 -20.58 -0.72 7.44
C ARG A 12 -20.46 -0.70 5.92
N ASN A 13 -19.29 -1.04 5.41
CA ASN A 13 -18.94 -1.01 4.02
C ASN A 13 -18.64 -2.44 3.54
N GLY A 14 -19.26 -2.90 2.47
CA GLY A 14 -18.94 -4.20 1.86
C GLY A 14 -17.53 -4.26 1.23
N ASN A 15 -16.70 -3.23 1.41
CA ASN A 15 -15.38 -3.06 0.82
C ASN A 15 -14.32 -2.92 1.90
N LEU A 16 -13.14 -3.52 1.67
CA LEU A 16 -11.98 -3.46 2.55
C LEU A 16 -10.74 -3.03 1.78
N LEU A 17 -10.08 -1.97 2.25
CA LEU A 17 -8.73 -1.61 1.86
C LEU A 17 -7.73 -2.19 2.86
N LEU A 18 -6.83 -3.04 2.39
CA LEU A 18 -5.67 -3.53 3.14
C LEU A 18 -4.42 -2.77 2.68
N ILE A 19 -3.70 -2.16 3.61
CA ILE A 19 -2.42 -1.49 3.33
C ILE A 19 -1.31 -2.39 3.87
N GLY A 20 -0.60 -3.07 2.96
CA GLY A 20 0.50 -3.96 3.28
C GLY A 20 1.72 -3.18 3.75
N ALA A 21 2.11 -3.33 5.01
CA ALA A 21 3.18 -2.57 5.62
C ALA A 21 4.17 -3.44 6.41
N ARG A 22 5.37 -2.90 6.61
CA ARG A 22 6.41 -3.50 7.44
C ARG A 22 6.82 -2.52 8.53
N ALA A 23 7.27 -3.03 9.67
CA ALA A 23 7.89 -2.17 10.68
C ALA A 23 9.15 -1.48 10.08
N PRO A 24 9.28 -0.14 10.21
CA PRO A 24 10.37 0.62 9.58
C PRO A 24 11.68 0.51 10.38
N VAL A 25 12.25 -0.68 10.38
CA VAL A 25 13.51 -1.01 11.07
C VAL A 25 14.66 -0.99 10.05
N PRO A 26 15.78 -0.27 10.32
CA PRO A 26 16.94 -0.28 9.45
C PRO A 26 17.44 -1.69 9.13
N GLY A 27 17.66 -1.99 7.86
CA GLY A 27 18.06 -3.32 7.38
C GLY A 27 16.95 -4.37 7.29
N ALA A 28 15.73 -4.08 7.78
CA ALA A 28 14.59 -4.97 7.67
C ALA A 28 13.51 -4.47 6.70
N CYS A 29 13.57 -3.20 6.29
CA CYS A 29 12.71 -2.61 5.26
C CYS A 29 13.56 -1.85 4.23
N LYS A 30 13.06 -1.74 3.00
CA LYS A 30 13.72 -0.98 1.91
C LYS A 30 15.20 -1.31 1.74
N THR A 31 15.54 -2.59 1.79
CA THR A 31 16.94 -3.03 1.80
C THR A 31 17.69 -2.72 0.49
N ARG A 32 17.01 -2.78 -0.68
CA ARG A 32 17.60 -2.40 -1.97
C ARG A 32 17.95 -0.90 -1.99
N LEU A 33 16.97 -0.07 -1.65
CA LEU A 33 17.19 1.37 -1.50
C LEU A 33 18.26 1.66 -0.43
N GLY A 34 18.18 0.99 0.72
CA GLY A 34 19.11 1.14 1.83
C GLY A 34 20.56 0.75 1.50
N ALA A 35 20.77 -0.15 0.55
CA ALA A 35 22.11 -0.48 0.07
C ALA A 35 22.81 0.71 -0.61
N ALA A 36 22.03 1.62 -1.20
CA ALA A 36 22.57 2.79 -1.90
C ALA A 36 22.58 4.05 -1.02
N ILE A 37 21.53 4.33 -0.24
CA ILE A 37 21.42 5.57 0.54
C ILE A 37 21.67 5.38 2.04
N GLY A 38 21.94 4.17 2.48
CA GLY A 38 22.08 3.79 3.89
C GLY A 38 20.79 3.25 4.51
N MET A 39 20.90 2.17 5.29
CA MET A 39 19.74 1.47 5.87
C MET A 39 18.92 2.35 6.82
N ALA A 40 19.59 3.21 7.59
CA ALA A 40 18.91 4.16 8.49
C ALA A 40 18.15 5.23 7.72
N THR A 41 18.73 5.76 6.66
CA THR A 41 18.10 6.75 5.76
C THR A 41 16.87 6.17 5.06
N ALA A 42 16.99 4.98 4.50
CA ALA A 42 15.87 4.30 3.85
C ALA A 42 14.71 3.99 4.82
N ALA A 43 15.03 3.57 6.06
CA ALA A 43 14.01 3.35 7.08
C ALA A 43 13.37 4.67 7.53
N ALA A 44 14.13 5.78 7.61
CA ALA A 44 13.59 7.10 7.94
C ALA A 44 12.66 7.61 6.83
N LEU A 45 13.03 7.44 5.58
CA LEU A 45 12.17 7.78 4.44
C LEU A 45 10.89 6.93 4.45
N TYR A 46 11.01 5.63 4.69
CA TYR A 46 9.84 4.74 4.74
C TYR A 46 8.88 5.08 5.91
N ARG A 47 9.38 5.61 7.04
CA ARG A 47 8.50 6.16 8.09
C ARG A 47 7.61 7.28 7.56
N ALA A 48 8.16 8.16 6.73
CA ALA A 48 7.40 9.24 6.13
C ALA A 48 6.31 8.72 5.16
N PHE A 49 6.58 7.63 4.42
CA PHE A 49 5.55 6.97 3.60
C PHE A 49 4.37 6.52 4.46
N LEU A 50 4.64 5.88 5.61
CA LEU A 50 3.58 5.45 6.52
C LEU A 50 2.79 6.63 7.08
N VAL A 51 3.44 7.78 7.34
CA VAL A 51 2.77 9.01 7.81
C VAL A 51 1.80 9.53 6.75
N ASP A 52 2.22 9.64 5.49
CA ASP A 52 1.38 10.12 4.40
C ASP A 52 0.18 9.19 4.14
N LEU A 53 0.41 7.89 4.11
CA LEU A 53 -0.66 6.90 3.92
C LEU A 53 -1.64 6.90 5.11
N ALA A 54 -1.15 7.02 6.35
CA ALA A 54 -1.99 7.11 7.52
C ALA A 54 -2.86 8.38 7.48
N ALA A 55 -2.27 9.53 7.16
CA ALA A 55 -2.98 10.79 7.02
C ALA A 55 -4.10 10.69 5.98
N ARG A 56 -3.79 10.08 4.82
CA ARG A 56 -4.73 9.97 3.68
C ARG A 56 -5.85 8.98 3.92
N PHE A 57 -5.55 7.82 4.49
CA PHE A 57 -6.51 6.71 4.55
C PHE A 57 -7.12 6.47 5.92
N THR A 58 -6.51 6.94 7.01
CA THR A 58 -6.99 6.67 8.37
C THR A 58 -7.31 7.92 9.18
N ALA A 59 -6.63 9.04 8.93
CA ALA A 59 -6.81 10.29 9.67
C ALA A 59 -7.48 11.40 8.84
N ASP A 60 -8.14 11.05 7.75
CA ASP A 60 -8.84 12.00 6.90
C ASP A 60 -10.22 12.35 7.47
N PRO A 61 -10.56 13.66 7.63
CA PRO A 61 -11.89 14.09 8.04
C PRO A 61 -13.05 13.62 7.14
N ALA A 62 -12.77 13.36 5.85
CA ALA A 62 -13.76 12.83 4.90
C ALA A 62 -14.00 11.31 5.04
N TRP A 63 -13.46 10.64 6.06
CA TRP A 63 -13.63 9.20 6.27
C TRP A 63 -15.11 8.74 6.28
N ALA A 64 -16.02 9.61 6.74
CA ALA A 64 -17.45 9.28 6.85
C ALA A 64 -18.12 9.09 5.46
N THR A 65 -17.54 9.64 4.40
CA THR A 65 -18.06 9.53 3.03
C THR A 65 -17.41 8.42 2.21
N ARG A 66 -16.34 7.80 2.73
CA ARG A 66 -15.70 6.67 2.03
C ARG A 66 -16.59 5.42 2.12
N ASN A 67 -16.53 4.59 1.09
CA ASN A 67 -17.32 3.37 0.96
C ASN A 67 -16.51 2.09 1.24
N TYR A 68 -15.41 2.18 2.00
CA TYR A 68 -14.54 1.06 2.38
C TYR A 68 -14.01 1.23 3.80
N ASP A 69 -13.81 0.12 4.48
CA ASP A 69 -13.07 0.05 5.73
C ASP A 69 -11.56 -0.04 5.43
N VAL A 70 -10.73 0.32 6.40
CA VAL A 70 -9.27 0.28 6.24
C VAL A 70 -8.64 -0.60 7.31
N ALA A 71 -7.68 -1.44 6.90
CA ALA A 71 -6.82 -2.15 7.83
C ALA A 71 -5.35 -2.14 7.38
N TRP A 72 -4.44 -2.04 8.34
CA TRP A 72 -3.02 -2.26 8.13
C TRP A 72 -2.74 -3.76 8.13
N ALA A 73 -2.23 -4.27 7.02
CA ALA A 73 -1.71 -5.63 6.92
C ALA A 73 -0.20 -5.60 7.19
N TYR A 74 0.24 -6.02 8.37
CA TYR A 74 1.57 -5.70 8.86
C TYR A 74 2.46 -6.94 9.10
N THR A 75 3.77 -6.71 9.12
CA THR A 75 4.81 -7.67 9.50
C THR A 75 6.04 -6.92 10.05
N PRO A 76 6.85 -7.48 10.97
CA PRO A 76 6.62 -8.73 11.72
C PRO A 76 5.50 -8.60 12.76
N ASP A 77 5.26 -9.65 13.54
CA ASP A 77 4.28 -9.64 14.64
C ASP A 77 4.76 -8.72 15.79
N VAL A 78 4.21 -7.51 15.78
CA VAL A 78 4.52 -6.42 16.72
C VAL A 78 3.24 -5.62 17.01
N ASP A 79 3.23 -4.78 18.05
CA ASP A 79 2.19 -3.75 18.19
C ASP A 79 2.34 -2.70 17.08
N PHE A 80 1.73 -2.95 15.92
CA PHE A 80 1.86 -2.08 14.75
C PHE A 80 1.19 -0.71 14.96
N ALA A 81 0.19 -0.64 15.83
CA ALA A 81 -0.39 0.66 16.22
C ALA A 81 0.64 1.51 16.98
N ALA A 82 1.43 0.89 17.88
CA ALA A 82 2.53 1.60 18.53
C ALA A 82 3.63 2.00 17.53
N VAL A 83 3.92 1.14 16.53
CA VAL A 83 4.85 1.48 15.44
C VAL A 83 4.40 2.73 14.69
N LEU A 84 3.13 2.80 14.28
CA LEU A 84 2.59 3.97 13.57
C LEU A 84 2.66 5.24 14.43
N ARG A 85 2.29 5.15 15.72
CA ARG A 85 2.46 6.27 16.66
C ARG A 85 3.93 6.71 16.76
N GLY A 86 4.86 5.77 16.85
CA GLY A 86 6.30 6.03 16.88
C GLY A 86 6.85 6.64 15.58
N CYS A 87 6.17 6.46 14.45
CA CYS A 87 6.47 7.13 13.19
C CYS A 87 5.95 8.59 13.14
N GLY A 88 5.10 8.99 14.07
CA GLY A 88 4.43 10.29 14.05
C GLY A 88 3.12 10.30 13.25
N CYS A 89 2.55 9.13 12.95
CA CYS A 89 1.25 9.07 12.29
C CYS A 89 0.16 9.69 13.18
N ALA A 90 -0.71 10.49 12.57
CA ALA A 90 -1.87 11.05 13.26
C ALA A 90 -2.81 9.95 13.77
N ALA A 91 -3.49 10.21 14.88
CA ALA A 91 -4.50 9.29 15.39
C ALA A 91 -5.61 9.06 14.34
N PRO A 92 -6.04 7.83 14.13
CA PRO A 92 -7.13 7.54 13.20
C PRO A 92 -8.42 8.27 13.61
N LEU A 93 -9.13 8.83 12.63
CA LEU A 93 -10.46 9.46 12.82
C LEU A 93 -11.60 8.44 12.66
N SER A 94 -11.29 7.23 12.25
CA SER A 94 -12.24 6.11 12.06
C SER A 94 -11.66 4.82 12.65
N PRO A 95 -12.47 3.80 12.92
CA PRO A 95 -11.97 2.47 13.24
C PRO A 95 -11.01 1.98 12.15
N VAL A 96 -9.85 1.47 12.56
CA VAL A 96 -8.81 0.91 11.68
C VAL A 96 -8.45 -0.48 12.18
N GLY A 97 -8.51 -1.46 11.27
CA GLY A 97 -8.11 -2.83 11.55
C GLY A 97 -6.60 -3.04 11.50
N PHE A 98 -6.13 -4.10 12.16
CA PHE A 98 -4.75 -4.57 12.09
C PHE A 98 -4.73 -6.06 11.80
N VAL A 99 -4.08 -6.48 10.70
CA VAL A 99 -4.03 -7.87 10.23
C VAL A 99 -2.57 -8.29 10.11
N LEU A 100 -2.16 -9.32 10.85
CA LEU A 100 -0.82 -9.88 10.68
C LEU A 100 -0.70 -10.57 9.32
N GLN A 101 0.40 -10.29 8.60
CA GLN A 101 0.71 -11.01 7.37
C GLN A 101 1.26 -12.40 7.69
N GLU A 102 0.50 -13.43 7.37
CA GLU A 102 0.87 -14.83 7.58
C GLU A 102 1.07 -15.55 6.25
N GLY A 103 2.05 -16.44 6.19
CA GLY A 103 2.35 -17.27 5.01
C GLY A 103 3.83 -17.23 4.61
N GLU A 104 4.24 -18.28 3.92
CA GLU A 104 5.60 -18.41 3.37
C GLU A 104 5.71 -17.66 2.03
N GLY A 105 6.51 -16.60 2.04
CA GLY A 105 6.70 -15.75 0.86
C GLY A 105 5.55 -14.77 0.60
N TRP A 106 5.80 -13.84 -0.32
CA TRP A 106 4.91 -12.70 -0.57
C TRP A 106 3.57 -13.12 -1.19
N GLY A 107 3.57 -14.08 -2.11
CA GLY A 107 2.34 -14.57 -2.74
C GLY A 107 1.38 -15.23 -1.74
N ALA A 108 1.88 -16.09 -0.84
CA ALA A 108 1.05 -16.73 0.18
C ALA A 108 0.47 -15.71 1.17
N ARG A 109 1.26 -14.69 1.55
CA ARG A 109 0.78 -13.61 2.42
C ARG A 109 -0.34 -12.81 1.79
N GLN A 110 -0.21 -12.42 0.53
CA GLN A 110 -1.27 -11.73 -0.22
C GLN A 110 -2.53 -12.59 -0.32
N ALA A 111 -2.39 -13.87 -0.69
CA ALA A 111 -3.53 -14.80 -0.77
C ALA A 111 -4.28 -14.91 0.55
N ASN A 112 -3.55 -15.03 1.66
CA ASN A 112 -4.14 -15.11 2.99
C ASN A 112 -4.85 -13.80 3.39
N LEU A 113 -4.28 -12.65 3.06
CA LEU A 113 -4.90 -11.34 3.31
C LEU A 113 -6.19 -11.14 2.52
N LEU A 114 -6.20 -11.48 1.23
CA LEU A 114 -7.39 -11.37 0.39
C LEU A 114 -8.47 -12.36 0.81
N ARG A 115 -8.09 -13.61 1.15
CA ARG A 115 -9.01 -14.59 1.74
C ARG A 115 -9.57 -14.12 3.06
N TRP A 116 -8.73 -13.45 3.87
CA TRP A 116 -9.16 -12.91 5.15
C TRP A 116 -10.32 -11.93 4.98
N GLY A 117 -10.26 -11.02 4.01
CA GLY A 117 -11.34 -10.09 3.71
C GLY A 117 -12.65 -10.81 3.37
N ASP A 118 -12.61 -11.83 2.52
CA ASP A 118 -13.77 -12.64 2.14
C ASP A 118 -14.37 -13.38 3.34
N VAL A 119 -13.57 -14.07 4.13
CA VAL A 119 -14.02 -14.81 5.32
C VAL A 119 -14.65 -13.86 6.37
N HIS A 120 -14.22 -12.60 6.42
CA HIS A 120 -14.81 -11.60 7.32
C HIS A 120 -16.00 -10.84 6.73
N GLY A 121 -16.51 -11.30 5.59
CA GLY A 121 -17.75 -10.81 5.01
C GLY A 121 -17.62 -9.57 4.12
N TYR A 122 -16.41 -9.20 3.72
CA TYR A 122 -16.20 -8.14 2.74
C TYR A 122 -16.45 -8.67 1.33
N ALA A 123 -17.37 -8.02 0.62
CA ALA A 123 -17.68 -8.39 -0.76
C ALA A 123 -16.52 -8.08 -1.72
N ARG A 124 -15.72 -7.07 -1.41
CA ARG A 124 -14.55 -6.66 -2.20
C ARG A 124 -13.39 -6.32 -1.28
N THR A 125 -12.21 -6.83 -1.60
CA THR A 125 -10.97 -6.54 -0.88
C THR A 125 -9.95 -6.02 -1.86
N VAL A 126 -9.34 -4.89 -1.54
CA VAL A 126 -8.22 -4.29 -2.28
C VAL A 126 -7.00 -4.29 -1.35
N LEU A 127 -5.89 -4.83 -1.82
CA LEU A 127 -4.60 -4.82 -1.14
C LEU A 127 -3.65 -3.90 -1.92
N VAL A 128 -3.03 -2.96 -1.22
CA VAL A 128 -1.99 -2.06 -1.75
C VAL A 128 -0.72 -2.21 -0.93
N ALA A 129 0.43 -1.92 -1.54
CA ALA A 129 1.69 -1.81 -0.81
C ALA A 129 1.85 -0.42 -0.18
N SER A 130 2.52 -0.33 0.95
CA SER A 130 2.86 0.96 1.59
C SER A 130 4.12 1.62 0.99
N ASP A 131 4.57 1.13 -0.14
CA ASP A 131 5.78 1.56 -0.83
C ASP A 131 5.52 2.69 -1.84
N ALA A 132 4.25 3.08 -2.01
CA ALA A 132 3.78 4.14 -2.88
C ALA A 132 3.15 5.28 -2.05
N PRO A 133 3.94 6.21 -1.48
CA PRO A 133 3.41 7.28 -0.63
C PRO A 133 2.48 8.25 -1.37
N HIS A 134 2.59 8.32 -2.70
CA HIS A 134 1.75 9.11 -3.58
C HIS A 134 0.40 8.46 -3.93
N LEU A 135 0.17 7.17 -3.56
CA LEU A 135 -1.10 6.48 -3.79
C LEU A 135 -2.27 7.36 -3.34
N SER A 136 -3.17 7.67 -4.27
CA SER A 136 -4.30 8.56 -4.02
C SER A 136 -5.58 7.80 -3.59
N ARG A 137 -6.56 8.53 -3.08
CA ARG A 137 -7.91 7.97 -2.83
C ARG A 137 -8.62 7.62 -4.11
N ASP A 138 -8.35 8.35 -5.19
CA ASP A 138 -8.95 8.12 -6.50
C ASP A 138 -8.47 6.79 -7.08
N ASP A 139 -7.19 6.42 -6.89
CA ASP A 139 -6.67 5.11 -7.31
C ASP A 139 -7.42 3.98 -6.61
N VAL A 140 -7.60 4.09 -5.30
CA VAL A 140 -8.38 3.11 -4.51
C VAL A 140 -9.85 3.12 -4.91
N GLY A 141 -10.44 4.29 -5.13
CA GLY A 141 -11.81 4.45 -5.59
C GLY A 141 -12.06 3.80 -6.95
N GLN A 142 -11.14 3.98 -7.92
CA GLN A 142 -11.18 3.36 -9.23
C GLN A 142 -11.08 1.82 -9.13
N ALA A 143 -10.24 1.29 -8.24
CA ALA A 143 -10.14 -0.14 -8.02
C ALA A 143 -11.47 -0.74 -7.50
N PHE A 144 -12.11 -0.11 -6.51
CA PHE A 144 -13.41 -0.57 -6.02
C PHE A 144 -14.51 -0.41 -7.07
N ALA A 145 -14.53 0.67 -7.85
CA ALA A 145 -15.48 0.86 -8.95
C ALA A 145 -15.29 -0.21 -10.05
N ALA A 146 -14.05 -0.56 -10.38
CA ALA A 146 -13.77 -1.64 -11.33
C ALA A 146 -14.32 -2.99 -10.81
N LEU A 147 -14.18 -3.29 -9.50
CA LEU A 147 -14.69 -4.50 -8.88
C LEU A 147 -16.22 -4.60 -8.83
N GLU A 148 -16.97 -3.56 -9.18
CA GLU A 148 -18.41 -3.68 -9.38
C GLU A 148 -18.76 -4.55 -10.58
N ARG A 149 -17.89 -4.58 -11.60
CA ARG A 149 -18.10 -5.27 -12.88
C ARG A 149 -17.04 -6.30 -13.21
N ARG A 150 -15.96 -6.35 -12.44
CA ARG A 150 -14.82 -7.25 -12.61
C ARG A 150 -14.71 -8.15 -11.38
N ASP A 151 -14.08 -9.28 -11.56
CA ASP A 151 -13.85 -10.24 -10.49
C ASP A 151 -12.49 -9.99 -9.82
N VAL A 152 -11.53 -9.48 -10.60
CA VAL A 152 -10.17 -9.11 -10.17
C VAL A 152 -9.83 -7.73 -10.74
N VAL A 153 -9.07 -6.93 -10.01
CA VAL A 153 -8.46 -5.68 -10.48
C VAL A 153 -6.99 -5.65 -10.09
N ILE A 154 -6.14 -5.11 -10.96
CA ILE A 154 -4.74 -4.81 -10.65
C ILE A 154 -4.37 -3.38 -11.07
N ALA A 155 -3.39 -2.79 -10.38
CA ALA A 155 -2.59 -1.69 -10.90
C ALA A 155 -1.17 -2.21 -11.12
N ARG A 156 -0.69 -2.15 -12.35
CA ARG A 156 0.69 -2.59 -12.68
C ARG A 156 1.70 -1.65 -12.06
N SER A 157 2.86 -2.20 -11.67
CA SER A 157 4.06 -1.41 -11.38
C SER A 157 4.99 -1.36 -12.60
N LEU A 158 5.92 -0.42 -12.58
CA LEU A 158 6.80 -0.17 -13.74
C LEU A 158 7.82 -1.30 -13.98
N ASP A 159 8.09 -2.10 -12.96
CA ASP A 159 9.01 -3.25 -12.99
C ASP A 159 8.39 -4.54 -13.55
N GLY A 160 7.10 -4.49 -13.98
CA GLY A 160 6.34 -5.65 -14.46
C GLY A 160 5.62 -6.44 -13.35
N GLY A 161 5.71 -5.97 -12.10
CA GLY A 161 4.89 -6.39 -10.97
C GLY A 161 3.54 -5.70 -10.92
N TYR A 162 2.97 -5.61 -9.72
CA TYR A 162 1.75 -4.87 -9.43
C TYR A 162 1.82 -4.30 -8.01
N SER A 163 1.38 -3.06 -7.85
CA SER A 163 1.34 -2.34 -6.56
C SER A 163 -0.04 -2.37 -5.91
N LEU A 164 -1.07 -2.79 -6.68
CA LEU A 164 -2.42 -2.99 -6.19
C LEU A 164 -3.00 -4.28 -6.77
N VAL A 165 -3.63 -5.08 -5.94
CA VAL A 165 -4.46 -6.21 -6.34
C VAL A 165 -5.75 -6.18 -5.54
N GLY A 166 -6.89 -6.36 -6.23
CA GLY A 166 -8.19 -6.47 -5.58
C GLY A 166 -9.04 -7.57 -6.18
N MET A 167 -9.98 -8.08 -5.40
CA MET A 167 -10.94 -9.08 -5.89
C MET A 167 -12.31 -8.95 -5.22
N ARG A 168 -13.29 -9.42 -5.93
CA ARG A 168 -14.66 -9.60 -5.46
C ARG A 168 -14.82 -11.05 -5.04
N GLY A 169 -15.07 -11.29 -3.73
CA GLY A 169 -14.91 -12.61 -3.14
C GLY A 169 -13.45 -13.07 -3.14
N TYR A 170 -13.20 -14.33 -2.83
CA TYR A 170 -11.85 -14.89 -2.88
C TYR A 170 -11.70 -15.86 -4.05
N HIS A 171 -10.64 -15.70 -4.83
CA HIS A 171 -10.22 -16.59 -5.91
C HIS A 171 -8.72 -16.87 -5.80
N ASP A 172 -8.32 -18.11 -6.08
CA ASP A 172 -6.91 -18.50 -6.03
C ASP A 172 -6.15 -18.08 -7.29
N ILE A 173 -5.91 -16.77 -7.40
CA ILE A 173 -5.18 -16.17 -8.53
C ILE A 173 -3.68 -16.01 -8.27
N LEU A 174 -3.21 -16.31 -7.06
CA LEU A 174 -1.81 -16.07 -6.65
C LEU A 174 -0.97 -17.34 -6.62
N SER A 175 -1.59 -18.52 -6.63
CA SER A 175 -0.88 -19.79 -6.69
C SER A 175 -0.11 -19.93 -7.99
N GLY A 176 1.21 -20.17 -7.88
CA GLY A 176 2.10 -20.36 -9.03
C GLY A 176 2.54 -19.05 -9.71
N VAL A 177 2.12 -17.89 -9.22
CA VAL A 177 2.62 -16.60 -9.74
C VAL A 177 4.07 -16.39 -9.28
N PRO A 178 5.00 -16.10 -10.21
CA PRO A 178 6.41 -15.85 -9.87
C PRO A 178 6.57 -14.46 -9.25
N MET A 179 6.42 -14.38 -7.93
CA MET A 179 6.51 -13.12 -7.20
C MET A 179 7.89 -12.47 -7.33
N SER A 180 7.92 -11.14 -7.29
CA SER A 180 9.16 -10.34 -7.40
C SER A 180 9.91 -10.54 -8.72
N THR A 181 9.18 -10.75 -9.80
CA THR A 181 9.70 -10.82 -11.17
C THR A 181 8.96 -9.84 -12.08
N SER A 182 9.60 -9.47 -13.20
CA SER A 182 9.00 -8.60 -14.21
C SER A 182 7.79 -9.22 -14.97
N SER A 183 7.47 -10.46 -14.71
CA SER A 183 6.32 -11.18 -15.29
C SER A 183 5.19 -11.43 -14.27
N ALA A 184 5.31 -10.92 -13.05
CA ALA A 184 4.35 -11.23 -11.99
C ALA A 184 2.93 -10.77 -12.32
N ALA A 185 2.75 -9.56 -12.86
CA ALA A 185 1.44 -9.05 -13.26
C ALA A 185 0.82 -9.88 -14.40
N ASP A 186 1.61 -10.22 -15.43
CA ASP A 186 1.13 -11.03 -16.55
C ASP A 186 0.74 -12.44 -16.12
N ALA A 187 1.54 -13.06 -15.26
CA ALA A 187 1.24 -14.38 -14.71
C ALA A 187 -0.03 -14.37 -13.86
N LEU A 188 -0.25 -13.32 -13.06
CA LEU A 188 -1.48 -13.15 -12.28
C LEU A 188 -2.70 -13.01 -13.19
N VAL A 189 -2.62 -12.14 -14.21
CA VAL A 189 -3.70 -11.95 -15.19
C VAL A 189 -4.00 -13.24 -15.95
N ALA A 190 -2.95 -13.95 -16.40
CA ALA A 190 -3.12 -15.24 -17.09
C ALA A 190 -3.80 -16.27 -16.17
N ARG A 191 -3.38 -16.34 -14.90
CA ARG A 191 -3.98 -17.25 -13.92
C ARG A 191 -5.45 -16.91 -13.68
N ALA A 192 -5.79 -15.63 -13.45
CA ALA A 192 -7.17 -15.19 -13.27
C ALA A 192 -8.03 -15.52 -14.50
N THR A 193 -7.52 -15.26 -15.69
CA THR A 193 -8.19 -15.57 -16.95
C THR A 193 -8.42 -17.08 -17.13
N SER A 194 -7.45 -17.90 -16.76
CA SER A 194 -7.59 -19.38 -16.82
C SER A 194 -8.67 -19.93 -15.89
N LEU A 195 -9.00 -19.16 -14.84
CA LEU A 195 -10.12 -19.46 -13.93
C LEU A 195 -11.47 -18.90 -14.42
N GLY A 196 -11.51 -18.31 -15.63
CA GLY A 196 -12.72 -17.68 -16.19
C GLY A 196 -13.08 -16.34 -15.55
N LEU A 197 -12.16 -15.71 -14.80
CA LEU A 197 -12.41 -14.46 -14.11
C LEU A 197 -12.20 -13.26 -15.04
N ARG A 198 -13.01 -12.23 -14.86
CA ARG A 198 -12.91 -10.96 -15.58
C ARG A 198 -11.92 -10.08 -14.85
N VAL A 199 -10.81 -9.77 -15.49
CA VAL A 199 -9.78 -8.88 -14.95
C VAL A 199 -10.02 -7.45 -15.43
N GLY A 200 -9.83 -6.48 -14.53
CA GLY A 200 -9.74 -5.05 -14.82
C GLY A 200 -8.35 -4.54 -14.46
N GLU A 201 -7.90 -3.52 -15.16
CA GLU A 201 -6.66 -2.80 -14.83
C GLU A 201 -7.00 -1.33 -14.55
N THR A 202 -6.36 -0.74 -13.54
CA THR A 202 -6.40 0.70 -13.27
C THR A 202 -5.09 1.36 -13.73
N ALA A 203 -4.95 2.65 -13.53
CA ALA A 203 -3.69 3.34 -13.79
C ALA A 203 -2.53 2.67 -13.06
N ALA A 204 -1.36 2.66 -13.67
CA ALA A 204 -0.16 2.10 -13.05
C ALA A 204 0.24 2.93 -11.82
N ILE A 205 0.70 2.23 -10.79
CA ILE A 205 1.21 2.82 -9.54
C ILE A 205 2.62 2.29 -9.36
N PHE A 206 3.61 3.17 -9.23
CA PHE A 206 4.99 2.75 -8.98
C PHE A 206 5.29 2.70 -7.48
N ASP A 207 6.13 1.78 -7.10
CA ASP A 207 6.67 1.61 -5.76
C ASP A 207 8.12 2.13 -5.69
N ILE A 208 8.56 2.48 -4.50
CA ILE A 208 9.87 3.07 -4.27
C ILE A 208 10.77 2.00 -3.65
N ASP A 209 11.50 1.26 -4.46
CA ASP A 209 12.36 0.15 -4.03
C ASP A 209 13.84 0.41 -4.25
N GLU A 210 14.19 1.22 -5.24
CA GLU A 210 15.57 1.51 -5.65
C GLU A 210 15.80 3.02 -5.78
N VAL A 211 17.05 3.42 -5.99
CA VAL A 211 17.43 4.85 -6.11
C VAL A 211 16.77 5.49 -7.34
N ALA A 212 16.66 4.75 -8.44
CA ALA A 212 16.03 5.28 -9.65
C ALA A 212 14.55 5.67 -9.42
N ASP A 213 13.86 5.02 -8.49
CA ASP A 213 12.48 5.33 -8.15
C ASP A 213 12.34 6.66 -7.41
N LEU A 214 13.42 7.13 -6.76
CA LEU A 214 13.42 8.44 -6.07
C LEU A 214 13.25 9.58 -7.06
N ASP A 215 13.84 9.49 -8.25
CA ASP A 215 13.71 10.53 -9.28
C ASP A 215 12.26 10.63 -9.77
N LEU A 216 11.59 9.49 -9.94
CA LEU A 216 10.17 9.42 -10.28
C LEU A 216 9.29 9.99 -9.16
N LEU A 217 9.61 9.64 -7.91
CA LEU A 217 8.89 10.15 -6.74
C LEU A 217 9.04 11.67 -6.63
N ILE A 218 10.26 12.19 -6.73
CA ILE A 218 10.54 13.62 -6.67
C ILE A 218 9.75 14.34 -7.78
N GLY A 219 9.82 13.87 -9.02
CA GLY A 219 9.06 14.46 -10.13
C GLY A 219 7.55 14.43 -9.93
N THR A 220 7.02 13.41 -9.25
CA THR A 220 5.59 13.30 -8.90
C THR A 220 5.20 14.25 -7.78
N LEU A 221 6.11 14.53 -6.84
CA LEU A 221 5.86 15.39 -5.69
C LEU A 221 6.15 16.87 -5.95
N GLU A 222 6.90 17.20 -7.02
CA GLU A 222 7.14 18.61 -7.40
C GLU A 222 5.84 19.34 -7.75
N PRO A 223 5.74 20.66 -7.46
CA PRO A 223 6.78 21.50 -6.88
C PRO A 223 6.75 21.59 -5.35
N ASP A 224 5.71 21.13 -4.68
CA ASP A 224 5.41 21.48 -3.28
C ASP A 224 5.21 20.26 -2.35
N GLY A 225 5.29 19.05 -2.89
CA GLY A 225 5.10 17.81 -2.12
C GLY A 225 3.65 17.56 -1.68
N ALA A 226 2.67 18.28 -2.25
CA ALA A 226 1.27 18.18 -1.80
C ALA A 226 0.70 16.75 -1.84
N ALA A 227 1.17 15.91 -2.77
CA ALA A 227 0.73 14.52 -2.88
C ALA A 227 1.24 13.63 -1.73
N ALA A 228 2.40 13.94 -1.10
CA ALA A 228 2.93 13.21 0.04
C ALA A 228 3.83 14.15 0.91
N PRO A 229 3.22 15.00 1.74
CA PRO A 229 3.94 16.08 2.44
C PRO A 229 5.02 15.60 3.42
N ALA A 230 4.76 14.51 4.16
CA ALA A 230 5.74 13.96 5.10
C ALA A 230 6.94 13.34 4.35
N THR A 231 6.67 12.68 3.23
CA THR A 231 7.71 12.14 2.34
C THR A 231 8.54 13.27 1.75
N TRP A 232 7.92 14.33 1.27
CA TRP A 232 8.62 15.50 0.73
C TRP A 232 9.55 16.16 1.78
N ALA A 233 9.04 16.36 2.99
CA ALA A 233 9.85 16.87 4.10
C ALA A 233 11.01 15.94 4.47
N ALA A 234 10.79 14.62 4.41
CA ALA A 234 11.84 13.64 4.66
C ALA A 234 12.90 13.65 3.56
N LEU A 235 12.54 13.74 2.28
CA LEU A 235 13.49 13.88 1.17
C LEU A 235 14.40 15.10 1.36
N HIS A 236 13.82 16.24 1.78
CA HIS A 236 14.58 17.45 2.12
C HIS A 236 15.55 17.22 3.29
N SER A 237 15.03 16.76 4.43
CA SER A 237 15.82 16.64 5.66
C SER A 237 16.92 15.58 5.57
N LEU A 238 16.76 14.57 4.72
CA LEU A 238 17.71 13.50 4.48
C LEU A 238 18.73 13.84 3.36
N GLY A 239 18.61 15.01 2.72
CA GLY A 239 19.50 15.42 1.63
C GLY A 239 19.34 14.59 0.35
N LEU A 240 18.13 14.08 0.11
CA LEU A 240 17.85 13.22 -1.05
C LEU A 240 17.28 13.99 -2.25
N LEU A 241 17.03 15.29 -2.13
CA LEU A 241 16.61 16.13 -3.25
C LEU A 241 17.81 16.59 -4.08
N PRO A 242 17.70 16.64 -5.43
CA PRO A 242 18.72 17.22 -6.28
C PRO A 242 18.87 18.72 -5.98
N GLU A 243 20.07 19.27 -6.12
CA GLU A 243 20.38 20.72 -5.85
C GLU A 243 19.46 21.67 -6.65
N THR A 244 18.97 21.24 -7.80
CA THR A 244 18.06 22.01 -8.65
C THR A 244 16.65 22.13 -8.09
N ALA A 245 16.15 21.14 -7.33
CA ALA A 245 14.85 21.18 -6.68
C ALA A 245 14.87 22.11 -5.45
N VAL A 246 15.97 22.15 -4.71
CA VAL A 246 16.14 22.99 -3.53
C VAL A 246 16.05 24.49 -3.84
N ARG A 247 16.46 24.93 -5.04
CA ARG A 247 16.42 26.35 -5.44
C ARG A 247 15.03 26.85 -5.83
N ARG A 248 14.07 25.97 -6.16
CA ARG A 248 12.71 26.36 -6.58
C ARG A 248 11.76 26.62 -5.41
N THR A 249 12.05 26.04 -4.23
CA THR A 249 11.23 26.21 -3.03
C THR A 249 11.65 27.39 -2.15
N ALA A 250 12.78 28.07 -2.45
CA ALA A 250 13.32 29.20 -1.71
C ALA A 250 13.05 30.57 -2.39
N GLY A 251 12.27 30.64 -3.42
CA GLY A 251 11.81 31.84 -4.15
C GLY A 251 10.29 31.95 -4.04
#